data_ff6a3af4b4ec92028e6b9f2583240684
#
_entry.id   ff6a3af4b4ec92028e6b9f2583240684
#
_cell.length_a   1.000
_cell.length_b   1.000
_cell.length_c   1.000
_cell.angle_alpha   90.00
_cell.angle_beta   90.00
_cell.angle_gamma   90.00
#
_symmetry.space_group_name_H-M   'P 1'
#
loop_
_entity.id
_entity.type
_entity.pdbx_description
1 polymer ?
#
loop_
_entity_poly.entity_id
_entity_poly.type
_entity_poly.pdbx_seq_one_letter_code
_entity_poly.pdbx_strand_id
1 'polypeptide(L)'
;MGNAGIRKGLLIMGELLKMKQISIAFPGVKALNKAEFSALPGRAHALVGANGAGKSTLMKVLSGAHSHYEGEIWLEGKPVDIRSPKDAQTNGIQIVHQEVDTALIPSLSVGENVMLNETVQNMGKKQWMKWGSLYKRAAAILQEMNIRVSPKKLVQELTDQEKQMVLIARAVSTHCKLLILDEPTAALSYTETKEL
;
A
#
# COMPACT_ATOMS: atom_id res chain seq x y z
N MET A 1 -53.11 -9.29 -12.36
CA MET A 1 -52.33 -8.04 -12.22
C MET A 1 -51.23 -8.31 -11.20
N GLY A 2 -50.08 -8.73 -11.69
CA GLY A 2 -48.95 -9.18 -10.85
C GLY A 2 -47.98 -8.05 -10.58
N ASN A 3 -47.74 -7.85 -9.32
CA ASN A 3 -46.84 -6.86 -8.78
C ASN A 3 -45.38 -7.36 -8.95
N ALA A 4 -44.69 -6.85 -9.95
CA ALA A 4 -43.27 -7.15 -10.17
C ALA A 4 -42.44 -6.40 -9.13
N GLY A 5 -42.25 -7.03 -8.00
CA GLY A 5 -41.35 -6.58 -6.96
C GLY A 5 -39.90 -6.55 -7.48
N ILE A 6 -39.37 -5.36 -7.68
CA ILE A 6 -37.97 -5.10 -7.95
C ILE A 6 -37.19 -5.58 -6.72
N ARG A 7 -36.65 -6.79 -6.79
CA ARG A 7 -35.58 -7.22 -5.87
C ARG A 7 -34.38 -6.35 -6.20
N LYS A 8 -34.16 -5.28 -5.41
CA LYS A 8 -32.86 -4.63 -5.31
C LYS A 8 -31.85 -5.72 -4.97
N GLY A 9 -31.08 -6.14 -5.96
CA GLY A 9 -29.98 -7.03 -5.77
C GLY A 9 -29.06 -6.44 -4.71
N LEU A 10 -28.96 -7.12 -3.58
CA LEU A 10 -27.92 -6.91 -2.62
C LEU A 10 -26.61 -7.13 -3.40
N LEU A 11 -25.91 -6.07 -3.77
CA LEU A 11 -24.56 -6.17 -4.30
C LEU A 11 -23.77 -6.81 -3.16
N ILE A 12 -23.53 -8.11 -3.26
CA ILE A 12 -22.54 -8.79 -2.42
C ILE A 12 -21.24 -8.14 -2.87
N MET A 13 -20.73 -7.20 -2.08
CA MET A 13 -19.41 -6.60 -2.30
C MET A 13 -18.43 -7.77 -2.24
N GLY A 14 -17.95 -8.19 -3.41
CA GLY A 14 -16.98 -9.27 -3.51
C GLY A 14 -15.72 -8.90 -2.72
N GLU A 15 -14.99 -9.91 -2.28
CA GLU A 15 -13.68 -9.70 -1.63
C GLU A 15 -12.76 -8.93 -2.59
N LEU A 16 -12.12 -7.87 -2.10
CA LEU A 16 -11.07 -7.18 -2.85
C LEU A 16 -9.85 -8.07 -3.01
N LEU A 17 -9.46 -8.70 -1.90
CA LEU A 17 -8.33 -9.62 -1.83
C LEU A 17 -8.79 -10.94 -1.23
N LYS A 18 -8.31 -12.05 -1.79
CA LYS A 18 -8.42 -13.37 -1.20
C LYS A 18 -7.11 -14.14 -1.38
N MET A 19 -6.54 -14.58 -0.29
CA MET A 19 -5.38 -15.48 -0.25
C MET A 19 -5.86 -16.84 0.22
N LYS A 20 -5.56 -17.89 -0.55
CA LYS A 20 -6.01 -19.25 -0.26
C LYS A 20 -4.84 -20.21 -0.12
N GLN A 21 -4.82 -20.95 0.98
CA GLN A 21 -3.87 -22.03 1.26
C GLN A 21 -2.39 -21.61 1.09
N ILE A 22 -2.08 -20.38 1.46
CA ILE A 22 -0.73 -19.86 1.34
C ILE A 22 0.21 -20.61 2.28
N SER A 23 1.21 -21.24 1.70
CA SER A 23 2.26 -21.95 2.43
C SER A 23 3.62 -21.45 2.00
N ILE A 24 4.51 -21.25 2.95
CA ILE A 24 5.91 -20.90 2.71
C ILE A 24 6.79 -21.49 3.80
N ALA A 25 7.90 -22.09 3.39
CA ALA A 25 8.89 -22.64 4.28
C ALA A 25 10.27 -21.99 4.05
N PHE A 26 10.97 -21.77 5.12
CA PHE A 26 12.38 -21.37 5.14
C PHE A 26 13.21 -22.51 5.73
N PRO A 27 14.54 -22.54 5.58
CA PRO A 27 15.37 -23.57 6.17
C PRO A 27 15.06 -23.76 7.67
N GLY A 28 14.56 -24.94 8.03
CA GLY A 28 14.22 -25.29 9.41
C GLY A 28 12.88 -24.78 9.95
N VAL A 29 12.13 -23.92 9.21
CA VAL A 29 10.87 -23.34 9.70
C VAL A 29 9.81 -23.27 8.61
N LYS A 30 8.63 -23.82 8.85
CA LYS A 30 7.44 -23.60 8.05
C LYS A 30 6.72 -22.33 8.58
N ALA A 31 6.97 -21.19 7.93
CA ALA A 31 6.47 -19.89 8.39
C ALA A 31 4.98 -19.68 8.14
N LEU A 32 4.43 -20.26 7.06
CA LEU A 32 2.98 -20.31 6.80
C LEU A 32 2.60 -21.75 6.39
N ASN A 33 1.45 -22.20 6.88
CA ASN A 33 0.91 -23.51 6.56
C ASN A 33 -0.58 -23.37 6.21
N LYS A 34 -0.87 -23.33 4.90
CA LYS A 34 -2.23 -23.20 4.35
C LYS A 34 -2.98 -22.00 4.95
N ALA A 35 -2.27 -20.89 5.13
CA ALA A 35 -2.85 -19.66 5.67
C ALA A 35 -3.89 -19.10 4.68
N GLU A 36 -4.97 -18.57 5.24
CA GLU A 36 -6.03 -17.89 4.48
C GLU A 36 -6.21 -16.47 5.00
N PHE A 37 -6.47 -15.54 4.11
CA PHE A 37 -6.75 -14.16 4.44
C PHE A 37 -7.65 -13.55 3.38
N SER A 38 -8.60 -12.71 3.78
CA SER A 38 -9.39 -11.93 2.84
C SER A 38 -9.59 -10.50 3.33
N ALA A 39 -9.76 -9.59 2.38
CA ALA A 39 -10.06 -8.18 2.66
C ALA A 39 -11.18 -7.68 1.76
N LEU A 40 -12.06 -6.86 2.34
CA LEU A 40 -13.17 -6.22 1.64
C LEU A 40 -12.75 -4.84 1.13
N PRO A 41 -13.31 -4.37 -0.01
CA PRO A 41 -13.03 -3.04 -0.51
C PRO A 41 -13.57 -1.96 0.44
N GLY A 42 -12.87 -0.81 0.49
CA GLY A 42 -13.26 0.35 1.30
C GLY A 42 -13.25 0.10 2.80
N ARG A 43 -12.49 -0.88 3.27
CA ARG A 43 -12.38 -1.21 4.70
C ARG A 43 -10.92 -1.31 5.13
N ALA A 44 -10.66 -0.89 6.38
CA ALA A 44 -9.41 -1.20 7.07
C ALA A 44 -9.52 -2.57 7.76
N HIS A 45 -8.50 -3.40 7.56
CA HIS A 45 -8.37 -4.73 8.16
C HIS A 45 -7.12 -4.78 9.04
N ALA A 46 -7.28 -5.00 10.33
CA ALA A 46 -6.17 -5.19 11.24
C ALA A 46 -5.77 -6.67 11.30
N LEU A 47 -4.51 -6.96 10.98
CA LEU A 47 -3.93 -8.29 11.13
C LEU A 47 -3.25 -8.41 12.50
N VAL A 48 -3.92 -9.04 13.44
CA VAL A 48 -3.48 -9.14 14.84
C VAL A 48 -3.07 -10.59 15.17
N GLY A 49 -2.09 -10.75 16.04
CA GLY A 49 -1.63 -12.07 16.50
C GLY A 49 -0.26 -11.99 17.18
N ALA A 50 0.13 -13.08 17.83
CA ALA A 50 1.41 -13.18 18.54
C ALA A 50 2.62 -12.97 17.61
N ASN A 51 3.77 -12.64 18.20
CA ASN A 51 5.03 -12.59 17.46
C ASN A 51 5.36 -14.01 16.94
N GLY A 52 5.82 -14.08 15.70
CA GLY A 52 6.05 -15.37 15.02
C GLY A 52 4.81 -16.03 14.41
N ALA A 53 3.60 -15.46 14.55
CA ALA A 53 2.37 -16.03 13.96
C ALA A 53 2.31 -15.96 12.42
N GLY A 54 3.33 -15.47 11.74
CA GLY A 54 3.39 -15.42 10.28
C GLY A 54 2.79 -14.15 9.64
N LYS A 55 2.35 -13.16 10.44
CA LYS A 55 1.74 -11.93 9.93
C LYS A 55 2.59 -11.21 8.88
N SER A 56 3.81 -10.85 9.26
CA SER A 56 4.75 -10.15 8.35
C SER A 56 5.16 -11.04 7.17
N THR A 57 5.22 -12.37 7.36
CA THR A 57 5.49 -13.30 6.25
C THR A 57 4.34 -13.29 5.24
N LEU A 58 3.09 -13.28 5.70
CA LEU A 58 1.92 -13.21 4.82
C LEU A 58 1.91 -11.89 4.03
N MET A 59 2.21 -10.77 4.68
CA MET A 59 2.31 -9.46 4.02
C MET A 59 3.49 -9.41 3.04
N LYS A 60 4.63 -10.04 3.35
CA LYS A 60 5.79 -10.16 2.45
C LYS A 60 5.50 -11.02 1.22
N VAL A 61 4.65 -12.05 1.32
CA VAL A 61 4.12 -12.78 0.16
C VAL A 61 3.29 -11.84 -0.70
N LEU A 62 2.36 -11.11 -0.10
CA LEU A 62 1.45 -10.20 -0.81
C LEU A 62 2.17 -9.02 -1.45
N SER A 63 3.24 -8.52 -0.84
CA SER A 63 4.09 -7.46 -1.41
C SER A 63 5.11 -7.94 -2.43
N GLY A 64 5.19 -9.27 -2.67
CA GLY A 64 6.14 -9.86 -3.61
C GLY A 64 7.59 -9.93 -3.10
N ALA A 65 7.83 -9.63 -1.83
CA ALA A 65 9.13 -9.79 -1.19
C ALA A 65 9.52 -11.28 -1.01
N HIS A 66 8.52 -12.16 -0.90
CA HIS A 66 8.71 -13.60 -0.91
C HIS A 66 8.03 -14.22 -2.12
N SER A 67 8.82 -14.76 -3.04
CA SER A 67 8.36 -15.31 -4.32
C SER A 67 8.07 -16.81 -4.31
N HIS A 68 8.61 -17.56 -3.34
CA HIS A 68 8.57 -19.03 -3.29
C HIS A 68 7.43 -19.55 -2.38
N TYR A 69 6.24 -19.03 -2.54
CA TYR A 69 5.05 -19.51 -1.83
C TYR A 69 4.23 -20.48 -2.70
N GLU A 70 3.45 -21.34 -2.04
CA GLU A 70 2.38 -22.15 -2.62
C GLU A 70 1.03 -21.53 -2.25
N GLY A 71 -0.01 -21.85 -3.02
CA GLY A 71 -1.36 -21.33 -2.82
C GLY A 71 -1.75 -20.30 -3.89
N GLU A 72 -2.89 -19.66 -3.71
CA GLU A 72 -3.50 -18.76 -4.68
C GLU A 72 -3.76 -17.40 -4.08
N ILE A 73 -3.53 -16.34 -4.88
CA ILE A 73 -3.90 -14.97 -4.55
C ILE A 73 -4.91 -14.49 -5.61
N TRP A 74 -6.00 -13.94 -5.14
CA TRP A 74 -7.06 -13.40 -5.98
C TRP A 74 -7.27 -11.93 -5.63
N LEU A 75 -7.31 -11.06 -6.63
CA LEU A 75 -7.55 -9.64 -6.49
C LEU A 75 -8.74 -9.25 -7.37
N GLU A 76 -9.75 -8.63 -6.78
CA GLU A 76 -11.02 -8.27 -7.48
C GLU A 76 -11.64 -9.47 -8.25
N GLY A 77 -11.59 -10.66 -7.64
CA GLY A 77 -12.12 -11.89 -8.23
C GLY A 77 -11.28 -12.51 -9.35
N LYS A 78 -10.08 -11.98 -9.62
CA LYS A 78 -9.16 -12.50 -10.64
C LYS A 78 -7.91 -13.09 -9.96
N PRO A 79 -7.44 -14.26 -10.41
CA PRO A 79 -6.19 -14.82 -9.92
C PRO A 79 -5.02 -13.93 -10.35
N VAL A 80 -4.10 -13.68 -9.42
CA VAL A 80 -2.88 -12.91 -9.66
C VAL A 80 -1.67 -13.71 -9.16
N ASP A 81 -0.58 -13.66 -9.91
CA ASP A 81 0.69 -14.26 -9.50
C ASP A 81 1.64 -13.13 -9.07
N ILE A 82 2.07 -13.16 -7.82
CA ILE A 82 2.91 -12.11 -7.23
C ILE A 82 4.24 -12.76 -6.85
N ARG A 83 5.26 -12.57 -7.70
CA ARG A 83 6.60 -13.14 -7.52
C ARG A 83 7.67 -12.08 -7.31
N SER A 84 7.29 -10.81 -7.43
CA SER A 84 8.20 -9.68 -7.22
C SER A 84 7.45 -8.46 -6.69
N PRO A 85 8.14 -7.48 -6.05
CA PRO A 85 7.53 -6.21 -5.68
C PRO A 85 6.93 -5.46 -6.88
N LYS A 86 7.50 -5.64 -8.06
CA LYS A 86 6.97 -5.06 -9.29
C LYS A 86 5.61 -5.65 -9.67
N ASP A 87 5.41 -6.96 -9.47
CA ASP A 87 4.12 -7.62 -9.73
C ASP A 87 3.06 -7.08 -8.77
N ALA A 88 3.39 -6.95 -7.47
CA ALA A 88 2.50 -6.36 -6.48
C ALA A 88 2.08 -4.93 -6.89
N GLN A 89 3.05 -4.07 -7.21
CA GLN A 89 2.79 -2.70 -7.64
C GLN A 89 1.94 -2.63 -8.92
N THR A 90 2.22 -3.49 -9.90
CA THR A 90 1.46 -3.55 -11.16
C THR A 90 0.00 -3.93 -10.92
N ASN A 91 -0.27 -4.77 -9.93
CA ASN A 91 -1.62 -5.14 -9.51
C ASN A 91 -2.28 -4.10 -8.58
N GLY A 92 -1.59 -3.02 -8.23
CA GLY A 92 -2.11 -1.95 -7.36
C GLY A 92 -1.98 -2.26 -5.87
N ILE A 93 -1.07 -3.16 -5.49
CA ILE A 93 -0.74 -3.45 -4.09
C ILE A 93 0.48 -2.62 -3.71
N GLN A 94 0.32 -1.77 -2.70
CA GLN A 94 1.38 -0.91 -2.18
C GLN A 94 1.68 -1.30 -0.73
N ILE A 95 2.94 -1.22 -0.34
CA ILE A 95 3.37 -1.47 1.03
C ILE A 95 4.17 -0.27 1.55
N VAL A 96 3.86 0.11 2.77
CA VAL A 96 4.61 1.10 3.55
C VAL A 96 5.24 0.36 4.72
N HIS A 97 6.57 0.26 4.69
CA HIS A 97 7.36 -0.34 5.76
C HIS A 97 7.62 0.67 6.88
N GLN A 98 7.99 0.16 8.05
CA GLN A 98 8.32 0.93 9.24
C GLN A 98 9.53 1.87 9.03
N GLU A 99 10.50 1.51 8.20
CA GLU A 99 11.73 2.27 7.98
C GLU A 99 11.51 3.45 7.01
N VAL A 100 11.06 4.57 7.55
CA VAL A 100 10.74 5.78 6.77
C VAL A 100 11.98 6.43 6.17
N ASP A 101 13.08 6.48 6.90
CA ASP A 101 14.31 7.18 6.50
C ASP A 101 15.02 6.52 5.31
N THR A 102 14.89 5.21 5.14
CA THR A 102 15.45 4.49 3.99
C THR A 102 14.57 4.58 2.74
N ALA A 103 13.29 4.87 2.92
CA ALA A 103 12.31 4.89 1.84
C ALA A 103 12.19 6.26 1.15
N LEU A 104 12.39 7.37 1.87
CA LEU A 104 12.33 8.73 1.33
C LEU A 104 13.73 9.22 0.95
N ILE A 105 13.80 10.13 -0.03
CA ILE A 105 15.05 10.79 -0.44
C ILE A 105 15.13 12.13 0.26
N PRO A 106 16.02 12.31 1.28
CA PRO A 106 16.03 13.48 2.14
C PRO A 106 16.32 14.80 1.41
N SER A 107 17.16 14.74 0.36
CA SER A 107 17.57 15.90 -0.43
C SER A 107 16.54 16.36 -1.46
N LEU A 108 15.48 15.58 -1.69
CA LEU A 108 14.38 15.96 -2.56
C LEU A 108 13.24 16.60 -1.75
N SER A 109 12.45 17.41 -2.43
CA SER A 109 11.23 17.99 -1.85
C SER A 109 10.15 16.93 -1.59
N VAL A 110 9.18 17.26 -0.76
CA VAL A 110 7.97 16.46 -0.50
C VAL A 110 7.27 16.12 -1.82
N GLY A 111 7.09 17.11 -2.69
CA GLY A 111 6.42 16.90 -3.98
C GLY A 111 7.15 15.92 -4.88
N GLU A 112 8.48 15.98 -4.93
CA GLU A 112 9.30 15.04 -5.69
C GLU A 112 9.22 13.63 -5.09
N ASN A 113 9.26 13.50 -3.76
CA ASN A 113 9.11 12.22 -3.10
C ASN A 113 7.71 11.60 -3.33
N VAL A 114 6.63 12.36 -3.19
CA VAL A 114 5.26 11.89 -3.44
C VAL A 114 5.11 11.41 -4.89
N MET A 115 5.65 12.14 -5.85
CA MET A 115 5.51 11.83 -7.28
C MET A 115 6.61 10.92 -7.83
N LEU A 116 7.50 10.39 -6.99
CA LEU A 116 8.69 9.63 -7.41
C LEU A 116 8.35 8.42 -8.28
N ASN A 117 7.41 7.60 -7.82
CA ASN A 117 7.02 6.37 -8.50
C ASN A 117 6.47 6.65 -9.90
N GLU A 118 5.63 7.67 -10.04
CA GLU A 118 5.10 8.07 -11.33
C GLU A 118 6.18 8.66 -12.23
N THR A 119 7.07 9.43 -11.66
CA THR A 119 8.22 10.01 -12.39
C THR A 119 9.07 8.91 -12.99
N VAL A 120 9.44 7.91 -12.20
CA VAL A 120 10.24 6.75 -12.65
C VAL A 120 9.51 5.94 -13.73
N GLN A 121 8.21 5.68 -13.57
CA GLN A 121 7.42 4.95 -14.57
C GLN A 121 7.31 5.69 -15.91
N ASN A 122 7.38 7.02 -15.88
CA ASN A 122 7.33 7.87 -17.05
C ASN A 122 8.71 8.25 -17.62
N MET A 123 9.80 7.88 -16.95
CA MET A 123 11.16 8.05 -17.45
C MET A 123 11.33 7.32 -18.78
N GLY A 124 11.84 8.04 -19.79
CA GLY A 124 11.98 7.52 -21.16
C GLY A 124 10.77 7.76 -22.08
N LYS A 125 9.59 8.09 -21.54
CA LYS A 125 8.41 8.43 -22.35
C LYS A 125 8.26 9.94 -22.61
N LYS A 126 8.84 10.79 -21.75
CA LYS A 126 8.80 12.25 -21.85
C LYS A 126 10.20 12.82 -21.68
N GLN A 127 10.60 13.65 -22.62
CA GLN A 127 11.92 14.29 -22.63
C GLN A 127 12.07 15.44 -21.61
N TRP A 128 10.95 16.01 -21.12
CA TRP A 128 10.95 17.16 -20.21
C TRP A 128 9.97 16.99 -19.07
N MET A 129 10.46 17.16 -17.85
CA MET A 129 9.62 17.17 -16.66
C MET A 129 9.02 18.57 -16.45
N LYS A 130 7.70 18.65 -16.38
CA LYS A 130 6.98 19.89 -16.06
C LYS A 130 6.86 20.05 -14.55
N TRP A 131 7.83 20.64 -13.91
CA TRP A 131 7.89 20.83 -12.46
C TRP A 131 6.62 21.46 -11.86
N GLY A 132 6.06 22.49 -12.52
CA GLY A 132 4.81 23.11 -12.06
C GLY A 132 3.64 22.13 -11.99
N SER A 133 3.53 21.22 -12.96
CA SER A 133 2.51 20.16 -12.96
C SER A 133 2.75 19.12 -11.87
N LEU A 134 4.01 18.74 -11.62
CA LEU A 134 4.39 17.83 -10.55
C LEU A 134 3.97 18.37 -9.19
N TYR A 135 4.37 19.59 -8.87
CA TYR A 135 4.03 20.21 -7.58
C TYR A 135 2.53 20.43 -7.40
N LYS A 136 1.81 20.78 -8.47
CA LYS A 136 0.35 20.95 -8.43
C LYS A 136 -0.34 19.60 -8.09
N ARG A 137 0.11 18.51 -8.68
CA ARG A 137 -0.44 17.17 -8.42
C ARG A 137 -0.08 16.67 -7.02
N ALA A 138 1.18 16.84 -6.60
CA ALA A 138 1.59 16.53 -5.25
C ALA A 138 0.77 17.31 -4.21
N ALA A 139 0.55 18.60 -4.43
CA ALA A 139 -0.29 19.43 -3.56
C ALA A 139 -1.74 18.90 -3.48
N ALA A 140 -2.31 18.47 -4.59
CA ALA A 140 -3.67 17.90 -4.60
C ALA A 140 -3.76 16.61 -3.76
N ILE A 141 -2.79 15.70 -3.89
CA ILE A 141 -2.73 14.45 -3.11
C ILE A 141 -2.59 14.77 -1.61
N LEU A 142 -1.67 15.67 -1.25
CA LEU A 142 -1.46 16.07 0.14
C LEU A 142 -2.73 16.71 0.74
N GLN A 143 -3.43 17.53 -0.03
CA GLN A 143 -4.68 18.15 0.38
C GLN A 143 -5.81 17.12 0.57
N GLU A 144 -5.96 16.18 -0.36
CA GLU A 144 -6.95 15.10 -0.27
C GLU A 144 -6.75 14.24 0.99
N MET A 145 -5.50 14.01 1.37
CA MET A 145 -5.12 13.27 2.57
C MET A 145 -5.06 14.15 3.84
N ASN A 146 -5.44 15.43 3.76
CA ASN A 146 -5.36 16.39 4.86
C ASN A 146 -3.95 16.58 5.46
N ILE A 147 -2.91 16.35 4.66
CA ILE A 147 -1.50 16.51 5.05
C ILE A 147 -1.08 17.97 4.89
N ARG A 148 -0.78 18.65 6.00
CA ARG A 148 -0.47 20.07 6.03
C ARG A 148 1.04 20.35 5.86
N VAL A 149 1.64 19.81 4.82
CA VAL A 149 3.06 20.00 4.50
C VAL A 149 3.19 20.66 3.12
N SER A 150 4.10 21.64 3.01
CA SER A 150 4.37 22.27 1.72
C SER A 150 5.01 21.25 0.76
N PRO A 151 4.53 21.10 -0.48
CA PRO A 151 5.15 20.22 -1.46
C PRO A 151 6.57 20.63 -1.86
N LYS A 152 6.97 21.87 -1.55
CA LYS A 152 8.32 22.40 -1.83
C LYS A 152 9.30 22.23 -0.67
N LYS A 153 8.84 21.89 0.54
CA LYS A 153 9.67 21.64 1.72
C LYS A 153 10.57 20.42 1.47
N LEU A 154 11.82 20.47 1.88
CA LEU A 154 12.73 19.31 1.77
C LEU A 154 12.34 18.23 2.79
N VAL A 155 12.47 16.96 2.41
CA VAL A 155 12.13 15.84 3.30
C VAL A 155 13.02 15.81 4.54
N GLN A 156 14.27 16.21 4.45
CA GLN A 156 15.17 16.31 5.61
C GLN A 156 14.73 17.31 6.69
N GLU A 157 13.82 18.24 6.36
CA GLU A 157 13.28 19.23 7.29
C GLU A 157 11.99 18.77 7.96
N LEU A 158 11.53 17.56 7.65
CA LEU A 158 10.29 16.99 8.17
C LEU A 158 10.50 16.31 9.51
N THR A 159 9.47 16.34 10.35
CA THR A 159 9.34 15.45 11.50
C THR A 159 9.12 14.00 11.01
N ASP A 160 9.32 13.02 11.90
CA ASP A 160 9.11 11.61 11.54
C ASP A 160 7.64 11.33 11.20
N GLN A 161 6.70 11.97 11.87
CA GLN A 161 5.28 11.95 11.53
C GLN A 161 5.03 12.50 10.11
N GLU A 162 5.57 13.69 9.79
CA GLU A 162 5.42 14.28 8.46
C GLU A 162 6.03 13.36 7.39
N LYS A 163 7.19 12.75 7.65
CA LYS A 163 7.82 11.77 6.75
C LYS A 163 6.91 10.55 6.53
N GLN A 164 6.34 10.00 7.60
CA GLN A 164 5.40 8.87 7.51
C GLN A 164 4.20 9.20 6.62
N MET A 165 3.59 10.38 6.82
CA MET A 165 2.47 10.83 6.00
C MET A 165 2.86 11.03 4.53
N VAL A 166 4.05 11.56 4.26
CA VAL A 166 4.59 11.70 2.88
C VAL A 166 4.81 10.33 2.24
N LEU A 167 5.28 9.35 3.00
CA LEU A 167 5.48 7.99 2.50
C LEU A 167 4.15 7.32 2.13
N ILE A 168 3.13 7.50 2.95
CA ILE A 168 1.77 7.04 2.65
C ILE A 168 1.22 7.77 1.40
N ALA A 169 1.37 9.09 1.33
CA ALA A 169 0.97 9.89 0.16
C ALA A 169 1.65 9.38 -1.14
N ARG A 170 2.93 9.02 -1.07
CA ARG A 170 3.64 8.41 -2.20
C ARG A 170 3.06 7.05 -2.59
N ALA A 171 2.70 6.22 -1.62
CA ALA A 171 2.11 4.91 -1.89
C ALA A 171 0.76 5.02 -2.60
N VAL A 172 -0.08 5.99 -2.23
CA VAL A 172 -1.40 6.19 -2.84
C VAL A 172 -1.37 7.07 -4.11
N SER A 173 -0.27 7.77 -4.38
CA SER A 173 -0.13 8.64 -5.57
C SER A 173 -0.21 7.89 -6.89
N THR A 174 0.08 6.62 -6.89
CA THR A 174 -0.07 5.70 -8.00
C THR A 174 -1.38 4.93 -7.87
N HIS A 175 -1.70 4.09 -8.87
CA HIS A 175 -2.89 3.24 -8.82
C HIS A 175 -2.80 2.27 -7.63
N CYS A 176 -3.40 2.64 -6.49
CA CYS A 176 -3.42 1.86 -5.26
C CYS A 176 -4.82 1.28 -5.04
N LYS A 177 -4.94 -0.04 -5.06
CA LYS A 177 -6.15 -0.79 -4.73
C LYS A 177 -6.12 -1.32 -3.30
N LEU A 178 -4.93 -1.69 -2.86
CA LEU A 178 -4.67 -2.24 -1.53
C LEU A 178 -3.40 -1.61 -0.96
N LEU A 179 -3.54 -0.95 0.19
CA LEU A 179 -2.42 -0.41 0.94
C LEU A 179 -2.14 -1.29 2.15
N ILE A 180 -0.91 -1.74 2.28
CA ILE A 180 -0.41 -2.48 3.43
C ILE A 180 0.43 -1.53 4.27
N LEU A 181 0.08 -1.39 5.54
CA LEU A 181 0.85 -0.62 6.52
C LEU A 181 1.47 -1.61 7.52
N ASP A 182 2.80 -1.67 7.56
CA ASP A 182 3.53 -2.54 8.47
C ASP A 182 4.01 -1.70 9.67
N GLU A 183 3.34 -1.86 10.82
CA GLU A 183 3.57 -1.11 12.06
C GLU A 183 3.66 0.43 11.88
N PRO A 184 2.68 1.07 11.22
CA PRO A 184 2.79 2.48 10.82
C PRO A 184 2.87 3.47 11.99
N THR A 185 2.58 3.02 13.20
CA THR A 185 2.53 3.86 14.40
C THR A 185 3.70 3.64 15.35
N ALA A 186 4.66 2.78 15.01
CA ALA A 186 5.77 2.43 15.91
C ALA A 186 6.67 3.63 16.28
N ALA A 187 6.76 4.63 15.41
CA ALA A 187 7.51 5.87 15.64
C ALA A 187 6.65 7.05 16.08
N LEU A 188 5.33 6.86 16.27
CA LEU A 188 4.38 7.93 16.56
C LEU A 188 3.94 7.93 18.02
N SER A 189 3.72 9.11 18.59
CA SER A 189 3.08 9.27 19.88
C SER A 189 1.58 8.88 19.85
N TYR A 190 0.96 8.71 21.01
CA TYR A 190 -0.47 8.37 21.10
C TYR A 190 -1.40 9.40 20.43
N THR A 191 -1.05 10.70 20.50
CA THR A 191 -1.80 11.77 19.86
C THR A 191 -1.67 11.74 18.34
N GLU A 192 -0.48 11.49 17.84
CA GLU A 192 -0.17 11.38 16.41
C GLU A 192 -0.80 10.14 15.75
N THR A 193 -0.90 9.03 16.50
CA THR A 193 -1.56 7.80 16.05
C THR A 193 -3.06 8.00 15.77
N LYS A 194 -3.71 8.99 16.41
CA LYS A 194 -5.13 9.30 16.16
C LYS A 194 -5.38 10.06 14.87
N GLU A 195 -4.37 10.70 14.32
CA GLU A 195 -4.45 11.47 13.08
C GLU A 195 -4.12 10.62 11.84
N LEU A 196 -3.55 9.43 12.03
CA LEU A 196 -3.26 8.45 10.99
C LEU A 196 -4.50 7.59 10.69
#